data_d793e44ed4a4ebc99f1c979c85167281
#
_entry.id   d793e44ed4a4ebc99f1c979c85167281
#
_cell.length_a   1.000
_cell.length_b   1.000
_cell.length_c   1.000
_cell.angle_alpha   90.00
_cell.angle_beta   90.00
_cell.angle_gamma   90.00
#
_symmetry.space_group_name_H-M   'P 1'
#
loop_
_entity.id
_entity.type
_entity.pdbx_description
1 polymer ?
#
loop_
_entity_poly.entity_id
_entity_poly.type
_entity_poly.pdbx_seq_one_letter_code
_entity_poly.pdbx_strand_id
1 'polypeptide(L)'
;VVGIFVAYMQLLKSLVGFYIEKDMALFSPEVMGRIGKFAAGAFPFNLYANMLLGRHPYINLIYVLLLTTGVGLIAMLIVKKWYFSTILDGIENQRASFTKRTSDKPLSPFLSYMRRDFYGILRSFNYSFQYLVMAAAAPVMVYYCNALAGSVGSNSVGNNILPGISLMVITIFVTVIVSFSSTAISREGGCFYHTKIIPLPYWKQVLAKFLLYSGVATLSIILCCIAVSGAKFVSPVDAVMIFFIAEFSNIALTSLCMWFDTKSPTFNFMGDGELVSANKNVAIALALGLVFAVLYGLFTMIGGVLPTFAGIPIKHGAKSIMGLLLIVSGVAAALGLVLLFVKLNKRYNKLYQ
;
A
#
# COMPACT_ATOMS: atom_id res chain seq x y z
N VAL A 1 -10.32 -8.66 4.46
CA VAL A 1 -10.28 -7.22 4.09
C VAL A 1 -10.31 -7.07 2.58
N VAL A 2 -9.36 -7.69 1.82
CA VAL A 2 -9.30 -7.55 0.35
C VAL A 2 -10.59 -8.01 -0.32
N GLY A 3 -11.17 -9.16 0.07
CA GLY A 3 -12.41 -9.67 -0.49
C GLY A 3 -13.61 -8.73 -0.26
N ILE A 4 -13.71 -8.13 0.93
CA ILE A 4 -14.76 -7.15 1.25
C ILE A 4 -14.56 -5.88 0.41
N PHE A 5 -13.32 -5.42 0.25
CA PHE A 5 -13.00 -4.27 -0.57
C PHE A 5 -13.37 -4.51 -2.04
N VAL A 6 -13.02 -5.69 -2.59
CA VAL A 6 -13.36 -6.08 -3.96
C VAL A 6 -14.88 -6.09 -4.17
N ALA A 7 -15.62 -6.71 -3.24
CA ALA A 7 -17.08 -6.74 -3.31
C ALA A 7 -17.68 -5.33 -3.25
N TYR A 8 -17.18 -4.48 -2.34
CA TYR A 8 -17.60 -3.08 -2.22
C TYR A 8 -17.33 -2.29 -3.50
N MET A 9 -16.15 -2.42 -4.10
CA MET A 9 -15.78 -1.71 -5.33
C MET A 9 -16.59 -2.20 -6.54
N GLN A 10 -16.91 -3.49 -6.65
CA GLN A 10 -17.79 -3.98 -7.70
C GLN A 10 -19.21 -3.42 -7.59
N LEU A 11 -19.72 -3.36 -6.36
CA LEU A 11 -21.02 -2.76 -6.09
C LEU A 11 -21.04 -1.28 -6.44
N LEU A 12 -20.01 -0.54 -6.05
CA LEU A 12 -19.86 0.89 -6.31
C LEU A 12 -19.75 1.16 -7.81
N LYS A 13 -18.99 0.33 -8.55
CA LYS A 13 -18.90 0.40 -10.01
C LYS A 13 -20.26 0.18 -10.68
N SER A 14 -21.04 -0.80 -10.23
CA SER A 14 -22.36 -1.08 -10.82
C SER A 14 -23.36 0.06 -10.56
N LEU A 15 -23.28 0.69 -9.37
CA LEU A 15 -24.11 1.85 -9.03
C LEU A 15 -23.73 3.07 -9.87
N VAL A 16 -22.44 3.39 -9.96
CA VAL A 16 -21.94 4.53 -10.71
C VAL A 16 -22.24 4.37 -12.21
N GLY A 17 -21.98 3.19 -12.79
CA GLY A 17 -22.32 2.89 -14.18
C GLY A 17 -23.80 3.09 -14.48
N PHE A 18 -24.67 2.62 -13.58
CA PHE A 18 -26.12 2.80 -13.70
C PHE A 18 -26.54 4.28 -13.68
N TYR A 19 -25.87 5.10 -12.87
CA TYR A 19 -26.13 6.54 -12.79
C TYR A 19 -25.74 7.28 -14.05
N ILE A 20 -24.56 6.99 -14.60
CA ILE A 20 -24.00 7.72 -15.74
C ILE A 20 -24.71 7.35 -17.04
N GLU A 21 -25.08 6.07 -17.21
CA GLU A 21 -25.75 5.62 -18.43
C GLU A 21 -27.20 6.12 -18.58
N LYS A 22 -27.88 6.44 -17.49
CA LYS A 22 -29.31 6.75 -17.49
C LYS A 22 -29.70 8.17 -17.10
N ASP A 23 -28.74 9.07 -16.88
CA ASP A 23 -29.00 10.47 -16.41
C ASP A 23 -30.00 10.54 -15.23
N MET A 24 -29.99 9.54 -14.36
CA MET A 24 -30.96 9.43 -13.28
C MET A 24 -30.50 10.14 -12.02
N ALA A 25 -31.41 10.84 -11.36
CA ALA A 25 -31.14 11.46 -10.05
C ALA A 25 -30.84 10.39 -8.99
N LEU A 26 -29.92 10.71 -8.06
CA LEU A 26 -29.43 9.82 -6.98
C LEU A 26 -30.54 9.14 -6.16
N PHE A 27 -31.72 9.73 -6.13
CA PHE A 27 -32.87 9.26 -5.38
C PHE A 27 -34.06 8.84 -6.28
N SER A 28 -33.79 8.42 -7.54
CA SER A 28 -34.87 7.92 -8.38
C SER A 28 -35.46 6.61 -7.82
N PRO A 29 -36.78 6.37 -8.00
CA PRO A 29 -37.46 5.19 -7.45
C PRO A 29 -36.82 3.85 -7.91
N GLU A 30 -36.26 3.81 -9.13
CA GLU A 30 -35.62 2.61 -9.67
C GLU A 30 -34.28 2.33 -8.98
N VAL A 31 -33.49 3.37 -8.70
CA VAL A 31 -32.21 3.23 -7.98
C VAL A 31 -32.46 2.79 -6.54
N MET A 32 -33.41 3.42 -5.89
CA MET A 32 -33.82 3.04 -4.53
C MET A 32 -34.36 1.60 -4.49
N GLY A 33 -35.08 1.19 -5.52
CA GLY A 33 -35.56 -0.19 -5.66
C GLY A 33 -34.43 -1.23 -5.83
N ARG A 34 -33.37 -0.90 -6.58
CA ARG A 34 -32.18 -1.77 -6.74
C ARG A 34 -31.36 -1.83 -5.46
N ILE A 35 -31.12 -0.69 -4.82
CA ILE A 35 -30.44 -0.61 -3.51
C ILE A 35 -31.24 -1.39 -2.47
N GLY A 36 -32.55 -1.26 -2.47
CA GLY A 36 -33.43 -2.00 -1.58
C GLY A 36 -33.37 -3.52 -1.80
N LYS A 37 -33.38 -4.00 -3.04
CA LYS A 37 -33.22 -5.44 -3.36
C LYS A 37 -31.85 -5.97 -2.94
N PHE A 38 -30.79 -5.19 -3.17
CA PHE A 38 -29.45 -5.57 -2.72
C PHE A 38 -29.35 -5.59 -1.18
N ALA A 39 -29.85 -4.56 -0.51
CA ALA A 39 -29.86 -4.49 0.94
C ALA A 39 -30.72 -5.62 1.57
N ALA A 40 -31.83 -5.99 0.94
CA ALA A 40 -32.65 -7.12 1.38
C ALA A 40 -31.93 -8.47 1.28
N GLY A 41 -30.99 -8.63 0.33
CA GLY A 41 -30.16 -9.83 0.19
C GLY A 41 -28.86 -9.83 1.01
N ALA A 42 -28.46 -8.69 1.54
CA ALA A 42 -27.18 -8.51 2.25
C ALA A 42 -27.29 -8.90 3.73
N PHE A 43 -27.34 -10.21 4.01
CA PHE A 43 -27.24 -10.71 5.38
C PHE A 43 -25.83 -10.48 5.97
N PRO A 44 -25.66 -10.02 7.23
CA PRO A 44 -26.68 -9.69 8.24
C PRO A 44 -27.19 -8.23 8.21
N PHE A 45 -26.72 -7.41 7.29
CA PHE A 45 -27.00 -5.97 7.23
C PHE A 45 -28.49 -5.64 7.00
N ASN A 46 -29.22 -6.53 6.35
CA ASN A 46 -30.66 -6.39 6.17
C ASN A 46 -31.46 -6.38 7.48
N LEU A 47 -30.96 -7.06 8.52
CA LEU A 47 -31.60 -7.07 9.85
C LEU A 47 -31.50 -5.67 10.48
N TYR A 48 -30.32 -5.04 10.39
CA TYR A 48 -30.11 -3.67 10.88
C TYR A 48 -30.94 -2.65 10.09
N ALA A 49 -30.97 -2.80 8.76
CA ALA A 49 -31.75 -1.91 7.89
C ALA A 49 -33.26 -2.03 8.19
N ASN A 50 -33.79 -3.23 8.36
CA ASN A 50 -35.19 -3.44 8.72
C ASN A 50 -35.55 -2.91 10.11
N MET A 51 -34.61 -2.99 11.06
CA MET A 51 -34.79 -2.42 12.40
C MET A 51 -34.87 -0.88 12.34
N LEU A 52 -33.99 -0.23 11.57
CA LEU A 52 -34.00 1.23 11.37
C LEU A 52 -35.23 1.72 10.61
N LEU A 53 -35.73 0.93 9.66
CA LEU A 53 -36.95 1.24 8.90
C LEU A 53 -38.25 0.93 9.66
N GLY A 54 -38.20 0.51 10.92
CA GLY A 54 -39.36 0.17 11.73
C GLY A 54 -40.10 -1.11 11.29
N ARG A 55 -39.53 -1.93 10.41
CA ARG A 55 -40.10 -3.20 9.98
C ARG A 55 -39.76 -4.30 10.99
N HIS A 56 -40.72 -4.64 11.83
CA HIS A 56 -40.59 -5.64 12.90
C HIS A 56 -39.33 -5.44 13.78
N PRO A 57 -39.18 -4.26 14.41
CA PRO A 57 -37.92 -3.87 15.06
C PRO A 57 -37.53 -4.84 16.20
N TYR A 58 -38.49 -5.32 16.98
CA TYR A 58 -38.23 -6.22 18.10
C TYR A 58 -37.73 -7.62 17.64
N ILE A 59 -38.32 -8.16 16.58
CA ILE A 59 -37.94 -9.47 16.04
C ILE A 59 -36.52 -9.37 15.43
N ASN A 60 -36.24 -8.35 14.67
CA ASN A 60 -34.92 -8.13 14.09
C ASN A 60 -33.85 -7.88 15.16
N LEU A 61 -34.20 -7.22 16.26
CA LEU A 61 -33.31 -7.02 17.40
C LEU A 61 -32.92 -8.37 18.03
N ILE A 62 -33.91 -9.27 18.23
CA ILE A 62 -33.65 -10.61 18.75
C ILE A 62 -32.72 -11.40 17.85
N TYR A 63 -32.93 -11.35 16.52
CA TYR A 63 -32.04 -12.01 15.55
C TYR A 63 -30.62 -11.45 15.57
N VAL A 64 -30.46 -10.14 15.66
CA VAL A 64 -29.14 -9.49 15.78
C VAL A 64 -28.43 -9.91 17.07
N LEU A 65 -29.14 -9.91 18.20
CA LEU A 65 -28.58 -10.37 19.47
C LEU A 65 -28.19 -11.85 19.43
N LEU A 66 -29.01 -12.69 18.84
CA LEU A 66 -28.75 -14.12 18.70
C LEU A 66 -27.54 -14.39 17.79
N LEU A 67 -27.43 -13.62 16.71
CA LEU A 67 -26.32 -13.72 15.78
C LEU A 67 -25.01 -13.21 16.41
N THR A 68 -25.02 -12.07 17.09
CA THR A 68 -23.83 -11.52 17.76
C THR A 68 -23.34 -12.41 18.90
N THR A 69 -24.27 -12.97 19.71
CA THR A 69 -23.90 -13.92 20.75
C THR A 69 -23.39 -15.24 20.15
N GLY A 70 -24.01 -15.76 19.09
CA GLY A 70 -23.56 -16.95 18.37
C GLY A 70 -22.16 -16.80 17.80
N VAL A 71 -21.89 -15.70 17.08
CA VAL A 71 -20.56 -15.40 16.55
C VAL A 71 -19.54 -15.20 17.68
N GLY A 72 -19.93 -14.54 18.77
CA GLY A 72 -19.08 -14.36 19.95
C GLY A 72 -18.71 -15.69 20.61
N LEU A 73 -19.67 -16.62 20.77
CA LEU A 73 -19.40 -17.96 21.28
C LEU A 73 -18.50 -18.78 20.38
N ILE A 74 -18.72 -18.75 19.07
CA ILE A 74 -17.85 -19.42 18.08
C ILE A 74 -16.43 -18.85 18.16
N ALA A 75 -16.28 -17.53 18.15
CA ALA A 75 -15.00 -16.86 18.29
C ALA A 75 -14.29 -17.26 19.60
N MET A 76 -15.03 -17.31 20.72
CA MET A 76 -14.49 -17.71 22.03
C MET A 76 -14.02 -19.18 22.03
N LEU A 77 -14.75 -20.08 21.38
CA LEU A 77 -14.36 -21.48 21.25
C LEU A 77 -13.10 -21.66 20.39
N ILE A 78 -13.01 -20.92 19.29
CA ILE A 78 -11.82 -20.91 18.41
C ILE A 78 -10.62 -20.36 19.18
N VAL A 79 -10.78 -19.21 19.84
CA VAL A 79 -9.72 -18.58 20.64
C VAL A 79 -9.28 -19.51 21.76
N LYS A 80 -10.21 -20.11 22.52
CA LYS A 80 -9.89 -21.03 23.61
C LYS A 80 -9.05 -22.21 23.13
N LYS A 81 -9.37 -22.79 21.96
CA LYS A 81 -8.67 -23.95 21.44
C LYS A 81 -7.28 -23.61 20.84
N TRP A 82 -7.18 -22.50 20.13
CA TRP A 82 -5.97 -22.17 19.37
C TRP A 82 -5.04 -21.19 20.11
N TYR A 83 -5.59 -20.29 20.91
CA TYR A 83 -4.81 -19.29 21.62
C TYR A 83 -3.87 -19.92 22.65
N PHE A 84 -4.36 -20.84 23.47
CA PHE A 84 -3.54 -21.51 24.47
C PHE A 84 -2.49 -22.41 23.86
N SER A 85 -2.80 -23.17 22.80
CA SER A 85 -1.80 -23.98 22.12
C SER A 85 -0.73 -23.12 21.47
N THR A 86 -1.10 -22.01 20.80
CA THR A 86 -0.16 -21.13 20.13
C THR A 86 0.75 -20.39 21.10
N ILE A 87 0.24 -19.95 22.27
CA ILE A 87 1.07 -19.29 23.28
C ILE A 87 1.99 -20.28 23.97
N LEU A 88 1.49 -21.46 24.37
CA LEU A 88 2.31 -22.49 24.99
C LEU A 88 3.38 -23.01 24.02
N ASP A 89 3.02 -23.27 22.77
CA ASP A 89 3.98 -23.64 21.72
C ASP A 89 5.01 -22.55 21.48
N GLY A 90 4.65 -21.27 21.58
CA GLY A 90 5.56 -20.13 21.48
C GLY A 90 6.59 -20.08 22.62
N ILE A 91 6.21 -20.52 23.81
CA ILE A 91 7.08 -20.60 24.99
C ILE A 91 7.92 -21.89 24.98
N GLU A 92 7.36 -23.02 24.57
CA GLU A 92 8.05 -24.30 24.52
C GLU A 92 9.00 -24.41 23.31
N ASN A 93 8.65 -23.87 22.16
CA ASN A 93 9.49 -23.90 20.95
C ASN A 93 10.72 -22.98 20.99
N GLN A 94 11.00 -22.31 22.10
CA GLN A 94 12.32 -21.71 22.33
C GLN A 94 13.44 -22.78 22.48
N ARG A 95 13.11 -24.04 22.66
CA ARG A 95 14.05 -25.13 22.42
C ARG A 95 14.20 -25.34 20.91
N ALA A 96 14.97 -24.44 20.28
CA ALA A 96 15.36 -24.58 18.91
C ALA A 96 15.97 -25.97 18.69
N SER A 97 15.26 -26.84 18.01
CA SER A 97 15.85 -28.02 17.40
C SER A 97 16.90 -27.50 16.43
N PHE A 98 18.17 -27.49 16.85
CA PHE A 98 19.30 -27.26 15.97
C PHE A 98 19.40 -28.48 15.05
N THR A 99 18.53 -28.58 14.08
CA THR A 99 18.74 -29.47 12.94
C THR A 99 19.99 -28.95 12.24
N LYS A 100 21.05 -29.71 12.36
CA LYS A 100 22.34 -29.48 11.69
C LYS A 100 22.05 -29.41 10.19
N ARG A 101 21.92 -28.20 9.68
CA ARG A 101 21.74 -27.95 8.25
C ARG A 101 23.03 -28.26 7.57
N THR A 102 23.12 -29.49 7.08
CA THR A 102 24.23 -29.96 6.26
C THR A 102 24.11 -29.32 4.88
N SER A 103 25.15 -28.63 4.46
CA SER A 103 25.32 -28.05 3.12
C SER A 103 24.74 -26.66 2.93
N ASP A 104 25.35 -25.67 3.55
CA ASP A 104 25.20 -24.30 3.06
C ASP A 104 26.46 -23.88 2.31
N LYS A 105 26.34 -23.74 0.98
CA LYS A 105 27.34 -22.97 0.23
C LYS A 105 27.35 -21.58 0.87
N PRO A 106 28.51 -21.05 1.27
CA PRO A 106 28.58 -19.75 1.93
C PRO A 106 28.04 -18.69 0.98
N LEU A 107 26.92 -18.09 1.36
CA LEU A 107 26.38 -16.93 0.66
C LEU A 107 27.31 -15.73 0.86
N SER A 108 27.37 -14.82 -0.11
CA SER A 108 28.11 -13.58 0.07
C SER A 108 27.59 -12.82 1.32
N PRO A 109 28.47 -12.14 2.07
CA PRO A 109 28.06 -11.41 3.28
C PRO A 109 26.91 -10.43 3.03
N PHE A 110 26.90 -9.79 1.87
CA PHE A 110 25.85 -8.87 1.42
C PHE A 110 24.49 -9.57 1.29
N LEU A 111 24.45 -10.71 0.61
CA LEU A 111 23.21 -11.47 0.40
C LEU A 111 22.71 -12.11 1.69
N SER A 112 23.63 -12.55 2.57
CA SER A 112 23.29 -13.07 3.89
C SER A 112 22.63 -11.99 4.76
N TYR A 113 23.14 -10.75 4.69
CA TYR A 113 22.56 -9.61 5.42
C TYR A 113 21.16 -9.28 4.90
N MET A 114 20.97 -9.21 3.56
CA MET A 114 19.66 -8.96 2.94
C MET A 114 18.65 -10.06 3.29
N ARG A 115 19.10 -11.35 3.25
CA ARG A 115 18.26 -12.49 3.63
C ARG A 115 17.85 -12.43 5.09
N ARG A 116 18.75 -12.08 6.00
CA ARG A 116 18.45 -11.88 7.44
C ARG A 116 17.31 -10.85 7.61
N ASP A 117 17.42 -9.71 6.95
CA ASP A 117 16.44 -8.62 7.04
C ASP A 117 15.08 -9.05 6.48
N PHE A 118 15.07 -9.76 5.36
CA PHE A 118 13.84 -10.31 4.76
C PHE A 118 13.14 -11.33 5.68
N TYR A 119 13.89 -12.26 6.26
CA TYR A 119 13.31 -13.20 7.24
C TYR A 119 12.84 -12.50 8.51
N GLY A 120 13.49 -11.43 8.92
CA GLY A 120 13.04 -10.59 10.04
C GLY A 120 11.65 -9.97 9.76
N ILE A 121 11.41 -9.53 8.52
CA ILE A 121 10.09 -9.03 8.10
C ILE A 121 9.06 -10.16 8.09
N LEU A 122 9.38 -11.33 7.51
CA LEU A 122 8.45 -12.46 7.44
C LEU A 122 8.06 -13.01 8.81
N ARG A 123 8.96 -12.95 9.79
CA ARG A 123 8.73 -13.47 11.13
C ARG A 123 7.74 -12.63 11.94
N SER A 124 7.65 -11.34 11.69
CA SER A 124 6.71 -10.44 12.37
C SER A 124 5.45 -10.27 11.53
N PHE A 125 4.29 -10.60 12.12
CA PHE A 125 3.00 -10.44 11.45
C PHE A 125 2.75 -8.97 11.07
N ASN A 126 3.04 -8.04 11.99
CA ASN A 126 2.83 -6.61 11.75
C ASN A 126 3.68 -6.09 10.58
N TYR A 127 4.94 -6.50 10.50
CA TYR A 127 5.83 -6.10 9.41
C TYR A 127 5.43 -6.74 8.09
N SER A 128 5.11 -8.04 8.09
CA SER A 128 4.64 -8.73 6.89
C SER A 128 3.34 -8.14 6.36
N PHE A 129 2.40 -7.81 7.25
CA PHE A 129 1.13 -7.21 6.86
C PHE A 129 1.32 -5.82 6.26
N GLN A 130 2.04 -4.95 6.94
CA GLN A 130 2.28 -3.58 6.50
C GLN A 130 3.02 -3.52 5.16
N TYR A 131 3.90 -4.45 4.90
CA TYR A 131 4.80 -4.38 3.76
C TYR A 131 4.44 -5.36 2.65
N LEU A 132 4.48 -6.66 2.92
CA LEU A 132 4.30 -7.68 1.89
C LEU A 132 2.84 -7.84 1.46
N VAL A 133 1.92 -7.86 2.43
CA VAL A 133 0.49 -7.99 2.12
C VAL A 133 -0.02 -6.74 1.40
N MET A 134 0.44 -5.55 1.79
CA MET A 134 0.08 -4.30 1.10
C MET A 134 0.66 -4.26 -0.31
N ALA A 135 1.91 -4.73 -0.51
CA ALA A 135 2.51 -4.83 -1.85
C ALA A 135 1.77 -5.81 -2.76
N ALA A 136 1.29 -6.94 -2.22
CA ALA A 136 0.50 -7.91 -2.96
C ALA A 136 -0.95 -7.44 -3.21
N ALA A 137 -1.53 -6.66 -2.30
CA ALA A 137 -2.88 -6.12 -2.46
C ALA A 137 -2.96 -4.93 -3.42
N ALA A 138 -1.88 -4.16 -3.57
CA ALA A 138 -1.84 -2.94 -4.37
C ALA A 138 -2.32 -3.14 -5.83
N PRO A 139 -1.89 -4.16 -6.60
CA PRO A 139 -2.37 -4.37 -7.98
C PRO A 139 -3.88 -4.57 -8.06
N VAL A 140 -4.45 -5.30 -7.10
CA VAL A 140 -5.90 -5.55 -7.04
C VAL A 140 -6.65 -4.25 -6.75
N MET A 141 -6.17 -3.50 -5.76
CA MET A 141 -6.76 -2.22 -5.38
C MET A 141 -6.68 -1.19 -6.51
N VAL A 142 -5.51 -1.09 -7.17
CA VAL A 142 -5.28 -0.22 -8.33
C VAL A 142 -6.23 -0.58 -9.48
N TYR A 143 -6.39 -1.87 -9.78
CA TYR A 143 -7.34 -2.31 -10.80
C TYR A 143 -8.76 -1.83 -10.52
N TYR A 144 -9.27 -2.03 -9.31
CA TYR A 144 -10.64 -1.62 -8.96
C TYR A 144 -10.83 -0.11 -8.91
N CYS A 145 -9.84 0.64 -8.42
CA CYS A 145 -9.90 2.10 -8.45
C CYS A 145 -9.98 2.64 -9.88
N ASN A 146 -9.18 2.08 -10.79
CA ASN A 146 -9.21 2.46 -12.21
C ASN A 146 -10.49 1.99 -12.91
N ALA A 147 -11.01 0.82 -12.56
CA ALA A 147 -12.28 0.34 -13.08
C ALA A 147 -13.45 1.25 -12.67
N LEU A 148 -13.42 1.75 -11.43
CA LEU A 148 -14.39 2.75 -10.96
C LEU A 148 -14.24 4.08 -11.70
N ALA A 149 -13.00 4.59 -11.81
CA ALA A 149 -12.73 5.82 -12.54
C ALA A 149 -13.13 5.73 -14.03
N GLY A 150 -12.89 4.59 -14.67
CA GLY A 150 -13.28 4.32 -16.05
C GLY A 150 -14.79 4.28 -16.26
N SER A 151 -15.57 3.88 -15.24
CA SER A 151 -17.04 3.91 -15.33
C SER A 151 -17.63 5.33 -15.33
N VAL A 152 -16.89 6.30 -14.77
CA VAL A 152 -17.25 7.74 -14.79
C VAL A 152 -16.82 8.38 -16.11
N GLY A 153 -15.81 7.86 -16.77
CA GLY A 153 -15.11 8.47 -17.89
C GLY A 153 -15.54 7.99 -19.28
N SER A 154 -16.82 7.65 -19.51
CA SER A 154 -17.30 7.21 -20.84
C SER A 154 -17.21 8.28 -21.96
N ASN A 155 -16.94 9.54 -21.59
CA ASN A 155 -16.78 10.65 -22.51
C ASN A 155 -15.30 10.88 -22.89
N SER A 156 -15.06 11.62 -23.98
CA SER A 156 -13.71 11.98 -24.47
C SER A 156 -12.81 12.63 -23.40
N VAL A 157 -13.41 13.39 -22.48
CA VAL A 157 -12.73 14.02 -21.33
C VAL A 157 -12.26 12.97 -20.33
N GLY A 158 -13.08 11.96 -20.07
CA GLY A 158 -12.74 10.88 -19.13
C GLY A 158 -11.51 10.07 -19.55
N ASN A 159 -11.37 9.77 -20.83
CA ASN A 159 -10.20 9.05 -21.35
C ASN A 159 -8.89 9.84 -21.16
N ASN A 160 -8.95 11.16 -21.17
CA ASN A 160 -7.79 12.03 -20.96
C ASN A 160 -7.39 12.15 -19.49
N ILE A 161 -8.33 11.90 -18.57
CA ILE A 161 -8.10 11.95 -17.10
C ILE A 161 -7.58 10.63 -16.55
N LEU A 162 -7.95 9.50 -17.15
CA LEU A 162 -7.60 8.16 -16.69
C LEU A 162 -6.09 7.94 -16.41
N PRO A 163 -5.15 8.38 -17.27
CA PRO A 163 -3.71 8.24 -16.97
C PRO A 163 -3.29 8.97 -15.69
N GLY A 164 -3.89 10.13 -15.41
CA GLY A 164 -3.62 10.90 -14.19
C GLY A 164 -4.15 10.20 -12.93
N ILE A 165 -5.35 9.64 -13.00
CA ILE A 165 -5.93 8.84 -11.90
C ILE A 165 -5.08 7.59 -11.67
N SER A 166 -4.70 6.88 -12.74
CA SER A 166 -3.85 5.69 -12.64
C SER A 166 -2.52 6.00 -11.98
N LEU A 167 -1.86 7.08 -12.39
CA LEU A 167 -0.59 7.52 -11.80
C LEU A 167 -0.77 7.89 -10.32
N MET A 168 -1.81 8.63 -9.98
CA MET A 168 -2.11 9.02 -8.60
C MET A 168 -2.33 7.80 -7.70
N VAL A 169 -3.16 6.87 -8.13
CA VAL A 169 -3.50 5.68 -7.32
C VAL A 169 -2.28 4.79 -7.16
N ILE A 170 -1.51 4.53 -8.21
CA ILE A 170 -0.28 3.73 -8.13
C ILE A 170 0.71 4.38 -7.16
N THR A 171 0.95 5.69 -7.26
CA THR A 171 1.91 6.38 -6.39
C THR A 171 1.43 6.48 -4.94
N ILE A 172 0.11 6.53 -4.67
CA ILE A 172 -0.44 6.41 -3.31
C ILE A 172 -0.08 5.03 -2.72
N PHE A 173 -0.33 3.93 -3.44
CA PHE A 173 0.00 2.61 -2.93
C PHE A 173 1.52 2.40 -2.77
N VAL A 174 2.31 2.90 -3.70
CA VAL A 174 3.78 2.92 -3.57
C VAL A 174 4.20 3.65 -2.30
N THR A 175 3.60 4.80 -2.00
CA THR A 175 3.87 5.55 -0.76
C THR A 175 3.60 4.72 0.49
N VAL A 176 2.46 4.01 0.53
CA VAL A 176 2.10 3.16 1.67
C VAL A 176 3.11 2.02 1.84
N ILE A 177 3.51 1.36 0.76
CA ILE A 177 4.49 0.27 0.79
C ILE A 177 5.86 0.79 1.25
N VAL A 178 6.32 1.88 0.64
CA VAL A 178 7.65 2.45 0.86
C VAL A 178 7.78 3.10 2.25
N SER A 179 6.67 3.59 2.83
CA SER A 179 6.68 4.16 4.19
C SER A 179 7.25 3.20 5.24
N PHE A 180 7.16 1.89 5.01
CA PHE A 180 7.77 0.87 5.84
C PHE A 180 9.31 0.98 5.90
N SER A 181 9.96 1.50 4.86
CA SER A 181 11.41 1.72 4.84
C SER A 181 11.89 2.80 5.81
N SER A 182 10.99 3.66 6.31
CA SER A 182 11.28 4.66 7.34
C SER A 182 11.49 4.06 8.74
N THR A 183 11.37 2.75 8.89
CA THR A 183 11.68 2.01 10.12
C THR A 183 12.87 1.06 9.93
N ALA A 184 13.61 1.17 8.83
CA ALA A 184 14.65 0.22 8.43
C ALA A 184 15.77 0.01 9.46
N ILE A 185 16.16 1.07 10.16
CA ILE A 185 17.19 1.07 11.22
C ILE A 185 16.52 0.95 12.59
N SER A 186 15.44 1.68 12.82
CA SER A 186 14.68 1.65 14.06
C SER A 186 14.24 0.23 14.45
N ARG A 187 13.93 -0.66 13.49
CA ARG A 187 13.55 -2.06 13.73
C ARG A 187 14.66 -2.91 14.36
N GLU A 188 15.91 -2.51 14.24
CA GLU A 188 16.99 -3.22 14.91
C GLU A 188 16.95 -3.02 16.43
N GLY A 189 16.29 -1.95 16.89
CA GLY A 189 16.06 -1.68 18.31
C GLY A 189 17.33 -1.78 19.14
N GLY A 190 17.25 -2.43 20.30
CA GLY A 190 18.39 -2.69 21.16
C GLY A 190 19.47 -3.59 20.55
N CYS A 191 19.15 -4.32 19.46
CA CYS A 191 20.09 -5.17 18.74
C CYS A 191 20.94 -4.41 17.72
N PHE A 192 20.77 -3.10 17.56
CA PHE A 192 21.55 -2.29 16.60
C PHE A 192 23.07 -2.38 16.82
N TYR A 193 23.51 -2.65 18.06
CA TYR A 193 24.92 -2.89 18.36
C TYR A 193 25.52 -4.05 17.56
N HIS A 194 24.77 -5.12 17.36
CA HIS A 194 25.23 -6.27 16.56
C HIS A 194 25.51 -5.88 15.11
N THR A 195 24.77 -4.93 14.56
CA THR A 195 24.98 -4.44 13.19
C THR A 195 26.31 -3.71 13.03
N LYS A 196 26.83 -3.07 14.10
CA LYS A 196 28.16 -2.43 14.10
C LYS A 196 29.31 -3.46 14.11
N ILE A 197 29.10 -4.65 14.66
CA ILE A 197 30.12 -5.71 14.77
C ILE A 197 30.26 -6.49 13.44
N ILE A 198 29.21 -6.48 12.59
CA ILE A 198 29.24 -7.21 11.31
C ILE A 198 30.36 -6.64 10.42
N PRO A 199 31.28 -7.46 9.89
CA PRO A 199 32.38 -7.01 9.05
C PRO A 199 31.92 -6.63 7.63
N LEU A 200 30.94 -5.74 7.54
CA LEU A 200 30.38 -5.20 6.30
C LEU A 200 30.32 -3.69 6.41
N PRO A 201 30.88 -2.93 5.46
CA PRO A 201 30.83 -1.47 5.51
C PRO A 201 29.39 -0.95 5.53
N TYR A 202 29.12 0.09 6.28
CA TYR A 202 27.76 0.62 6.53
C TYR A 202 26.99 0.94 5.24
N TRP A 203 27.67 1.45 4.21
CA TRP A 203 27.01 1.73 2.94
C TRP A 203 26.46 0.47 2.26
N LYS A 204 27.13 -0.69 2.39
CA LYS A 204 26.63 -1.98 1.86
C LYS A 204 25.44 -2.49 2.68
N GLN A 205 25.43 -2.27 3.99
CA GLN A 205 24.31 -2.63 4.84
C GLN A 205 23.06 -1.83 4.48
N VAL A 206 23.21 -0.51 4.32
CA VAL A 206 22.12 0.37 3.91
C VAL A 206 21.67 0.08 2.49
N LEU A 207 22.59 -0.21 1.57
CA LEU A 207 22.28 -0.61 0.20
C LEU A 207 21.48 -1.92 0.16
N ALA A 208 21.82 -2.91 0.99
CA ALA A 208 21.09 -4.17 1.06
C ALA A 208 19.64 -3.95 1.50
N LYS A 209 19.42 -3.10 2.51
CA LYS A 209 18.08 -2.71 2.95
C LYS A 209 17.34 -1.94 1.87
N PHE A 210 17.99 -0.95 1.27
CA PHE A 210 17.42 -0.15 0.18
C PHE A 210 16.93 -1.04 -0.97
N LEU A 211 17.78 -1.96 -1.45
CA LEU A 211 17.42 -2.88 -2.54
C LEU A 211 16.28 -3.83 -2.15
N LEU A 212 16.22 -4.26 -0.90
CA LEU A 212 15.12 -5.09 -0.42
C LEU A 212 13.80 -4.31 -0.47
N TYR A 213 13.77 -3.09 0.08
CA TYR A 213 12.54 -2.30 0.17
C TYR A 213 12.09 -1.73 -1.17
N SER A 214 13.02 -1.16 -1.95
CA SER A 214 12.67 -0.71 -3.30
C SER A 214 12.29 -1.88 -4.21
N GLY A 215 12.96 -3.04 -4.12
CA GLY A 215 12.71 -4.20 -4.97
C GLY A 215 11.31 -4.78 -4.82
N VAL A 216 10.77 -4.89 -3.59
CA VAL A 216 9.38 -5.35 -3.39
C VAL A 216 8.39 -4.31 -3.92
N ALA A 217 8.65 -3.02 -3.73
CA ALA A 217 7.81 -1.96 -4.29
C ALA A 217 7.85 -1.96 -5.83
N THR A 218 9.04 -2.17 -6.45
CA THR A 218 9.19 -2.33 -7.91
C THR A 218 8.35 -3.47 -8.45
N LEU A 219 8.37 -4.64 -7.80
CA LEU A 219 7.53 -5.78 -8.18
C LEU A 219 6.04 -5.42 -8.13
N SER A 220 5.62 -4.72 -7.08
CA SER A 220 4.24 -4.26 -6.95
C SER A 220 3.87 -3.25 -8.05
N ILE A 221 4.76 -2.30 -8.39
CA ILE A 221 4.55 -1.33 -9.48
C ILE A 221 4.39 -2.04 -10.82
N ILE A 222 5.25 -3.02 -11.12
CA ILE A 222 5.16 -3.81 -12.36
C ILE A 222 3.79 -4.49 -12.47
N LEU A 223 3.35 -5.16 -11.39
CA LEU A 223 2.05 -5.82 -11.37
C LEU A 223 0.90 -4.83 -11.52
N CYS A 224 0.97 -3.64 -10.90
CA CYS A 224 0.00 -2.57 -11.07
C CYS A 224 -0.08 -2.09 -12.53
N CYS A 225 1.05 -1.85 -13.17
CA CYS A 225 1.11 -1.39 -14.56
C CYS A 225 0.58 -2.46 -15.53
N ILE A 226 0.89 -3.74 -15.28
CA ILE A 226 0.32 -4.86 -16.05
C ILE A 226 -1.21 -4.93 -15.88
N ALA A 227 -1.71 -4.77 -14.66
CA ALA A 227 -3.14 -4.81 -14.38
C ALA A 227 -3.90 -3.67 -15.09
N VAL A 228 -3.37 -2.45 -15.04
CA VAL A 228 -3.99 -1.26 -15.65
C VAL A 228 -3.93 -1.31 -17.19
N SER A 229 -2.79 -1.71 -17.75
CA SER A 229 -2.61 -1.85 -19.20
C SER A 229 -3.40 -3.03 -19.77
N GLY A 230 -3.40 -4.19 -19.08
CA GLY A 230 -4.15 -5.37 -19.49
C GLY A 230 -5.66 -5.16 -19.51
N ALA A 231 -6.17 -4.36 -18.58
CA ALA A 231 -7.58 -3.95 -18.55
C ALA A 231 -7.92 -2.82 -19.55
N LYS A 232 -6.95 -2.34 -20.33
CA LYS A 232 -7.10 -1.26 -21.32
C LYS A 232 -7.59 0.07 -20.73
N PHE A 233 -7.35 0.32 -19.46
CA PHE A 233 -7.64 1.62 -18.83
C PHE A 233 -6.68 2.71 -19.33
N VAL A 234 -5.46 2.33 -19.68
CA VAL A 234 -4.42 3.25 -20.12
C VAL A 234 -3.72 2.62 -21.34
N SER A 235 -3.22 3.45 -22.26
CA SER A 235 -2.46 2.95 -23.40
C SER A 235 -1.12 2.32 -22.96
N PRO A 236 -0.58 1.34 -23.68
CA PRO A 236 0.69 0.70 -23.30
C PRO A 236 1.85 1.70 -23.15
N VAL A 237 1.87 2.75 -24.00
CA VAL A 237 2.90 3.79 -23.94
C VAL A 237 2.78 4.62 -22.66
N ASP A 238 1.57 5.00 -22.29
CA ASP A 238 1.32 5.75 -21.06
C ASP A 238 1.58 4.89 -19.83
N ALA A 239 1.29 3.59 -19.89
CA ALA A 239 1.63 2.64 -18.82
C ALA A 239 3.14 2.54 -18.57
N VAL A 240 3.96 2.59 -19.63
CA VAL A 240 5.43 2.63 -19.52
C VAL A 240 5.89 3.94 -18.87
N MET A 241 5.31 5.07 -19.25
CA MET A 241 5.62 6.36 -18.62
C MET A 241 5.24 6.35 -17.14
N ILE A 242 4.05 5.85 -16.80
CA ILE A 242 3.58 5.69 -15.41
C ILE A 242 4.55 4.81 -14.62
N PHE A 243 5.01 3.71 -15.21
CA PHE A 243 5.98 2.82 -14.58
C PHE A 243 7.26 3.57 -14.19
N PHE A 244 7.87 4.31 -15.10
CA PHE A 244 9.12 5.02 -14.81
C PHE A 244 8.93 6.14 -13.79
N ILE A 245 7.82 6.90 -13.85
CA ILE A 245 7.52 7.95 -12.88
C ILE A 245 7.31 7.32 -11.49
N ALA A 246 6.56 6.22 -11.40
CA ALA A 246 6.32 5.51 -10.16
C ALA A 246 7.61 4.90 -9.59
N GLU A 247 8.48 4.35 -10.45
CA GLU A 247 9.75 3.75 -10.03
C GLU A 247 10.74 4.81 -9.53
N PHE A 248 10.88 5.94 -10.21
CA PHE A 248 11.70 7.04 -9.72
C PHE A 248 11.15 7.60 -8.40
N SER A 249 9.82 7.66 -8.25
CA SER A 249 9.18 8.05 -6.99
C SER A 249 9.44 7.03 -5.88
N ASN A 250 9.40 5.73 -6.20
CA ASN A 250 9.79 4.64 -5.28
C ASN A 250 11.23 4.85 -4.77
N ILE A 251 12.19 5.05 -5.68
CA ILE A 251 13.60 5.26 -5.34
C ILE A 251 13.76 6.53 -4.49
N ALA A 252 13.12 7.64 -4.87
CA ALA A 252 13.16 8.90 -4.14
C ALA A 252 12.62 8.74 -2.71
N LEU A 253 11.42 8.20 -2.58
CA LEU A 253 10.76 8.03 -1.29
C LEU A 253 11.49 7.02 -0.39
N THR A 254 11.90 5.87 -0.92
CA THR A 254 12.68 4.88 -0.15
C THR A 254 13.96 5.51 0.39
N SER A 255 14.66 6.29 -0.44
CA SER A 255 15.89 6.97 -0.03
C SER A 255 15.63 8.01 1.07
N LEU A 256 14.60 8.82 0.92
CA LEU A 256 14.21 9.84 1.92
C LEU A 256 13.73 9.18 3.21
N CYS A 257 12.90 8.14 3.14
CA CYS A 257 12.42 7.40 4.30
C CYS A 257 13.57 6.82 5.11
N MET A 258 14.52 6.16 4.45
CA MET A 258 15.72 5.62 5.10
C MET A 258 16.64 6.73 5.61
N TRP A 259 16.71 7.87 4.92
CA TRP A 259 17.49 9.02 5.41
C TRP A 259 16.90 9.60 6.70
N PHE A 260 15.57 9.73 6.80
CA PHE A 260 14.91 10.14 8.05
C PHE A 260 15.22 9.18 9.19
N ASP A 261 15.11 7.88 8.92
CA ASP A 261 15.38 6.85 9.95
C ASP A 261 16.85 6.81 10.36
N THR A 262 17.81 7.04 9.43
CA THR A 262 19.24 7.18 9.79
C THR A 262 19.55 8.44 10.59
N LYS A 263 18.73 9.47 10.52
CA LYS A 263 18.93 10.74 11.23
C LYS A 263 18.34 10.72 12.64
N SER A 264 17.17 10.12 12.79
CA SER A 264 16.41 10.08 14.05
C SER A 264 15.75 8.71 14.24
N PRO A 265 16.52 7.64 14.50
CA PRO A 265 15.94 6.33 14.72
C PRO A 265 15.21 6.27 16.07
N THR A 266 14.12 5.51 16.10
CA THR A 266 13.35 5.24 17.31
C THR A 266 13.68 3.82 17.78
N PHE A 267 14.58 3.68 18.75
CA PHE A 267 14.99 2.37 19.27
C PHE A 267 14.12 1.87 20.43
N ASN A 268 13.44 2.79 21.12
CA ASN A 268 12.58 2.48 22.26
C ASN A 268 11.14 2.31 21.80
N PHE A 269 10.70 1.07 21.61
CA PHE A 269 9.33 0.70 21.30
C PHE A 269 8.97 -0.58 22.07
N MET A 270 7.72 -0.70 22.51
CA MET A 270 7.26 -1.87 23.27
C MET A 270 6.87 -3.05 22.34
N GLY A 271 6.56 -2.78 21.08
CA GLY A 271 6.17 -3.82 20.14
C GLY A 271 6.22 -3.39 18.69
N ASP A 272 6.26 -4.37 17.78
CA ASP A 272 6.37 -4.16 16.32
C ASP A 272 5.25 -3.27 15.76
N GLY A 273 4.04 -3.38 16.33
CA GLY A 273 2.89 -2.57 15.93
C GLY A 273 3.07 -1.09 16.26
N GLU A 274 3.62 -0.77 17.42
CA GLU A 274 3.88 0.61 17.84
C GLU A 274 4.93 1.27 16.95
N LEU A 275 5.99 0.55 16.60
CA LEU A 275 7.05 1.07 15.73
C LEU A 275 6.52 1.48 14.36
N VAL A 276 5.53 0.80 13.83
CA VAL A 276 4.94 1.11 12.53
C VAL A 276 3.87 2.20 12.63
N SER A 277 2.99 2.14 13.65
CA SER A 277 1.84 3.04 13.75
C SER A 277 2.14 4.38 14.43
N ALA A 278 3.03 4.39 15.42
CA ALA A 278 3.32 5.58 16.23
C ALA A 278 4.65 6.27 15.87
N ASN A 279 5.37 5.79 14.86
CA ASN A 279 6.66 6.37 14.47
C ASN A 279 6.49 7.66 13.66
N LYS A 280 7.12 8.75 14.13
CA LYS A 280 7.11 10.04 13.43
C LYS A 280 7.67 9.96 12.02
N ASN A 281 8.69 9.14 11.79
CA ASN A 281 9.31 8.97 10.48
C ASN A 281 8.34 8.36 9.47
N VAL A 282 7.51 7.39 9.91
CA VAL A 282 6.44 6.80 9.08
C VAL A 282 5.40 7.85 8.72
N ALA A 283 4.95 8.65 9.68
CA ALA A 283 3.97 9.72 9.45
C ALA A 283 4.49 10.77 8.46
N ILE A 284 5.74 11.20 8.60
CA ILE A 284 6.38 12.15 7.67
C ILE A 284 6.50 11.54 6.27
N ALA A 285 6.91 10.27 6.18
CA ALA A 285 7.05 9.55 4.93
C ALA A 285 5.70 9.44 4.18
N LEU A 286 4.64 9.07 4.89
CA LEU A 286 3.28 9.02 4.34
C LEU A 286 2.80 10.39 3.89
N ALA A 287 2.97 11.43 4.71
CA ALA A 287 2.53 12.79 4.36
C ALA A 287 3.23 13.29 3.10
N LEU A 288 4.55 13.18 3.03
CA LEU A 288 5.33 13.59 1.86
C LEU A 288 4.93 12.80 0.61
N GLY A 289 4.85 11.48 0.71
CA GLY A 289 4.53 10.64 -0.43
C GLY A 289 3.10 10.86 -0.94
N LEU A 290 2.12 11.08 -0.06
CA LEU A 290 0.75 11.43 -0.45
C LEU A 290 0.69 12.79 -1.16
N VAL A 291 1.43 13.79 -0.69
CA VAL A 291 1.52 15.09 -1.37
C VAL A 291 2.08 14.91 -2.78
N PHE A 292 3.17 14.16 -2.95
CA PHE A 292 3.73 13.89 -4.28
C PHE A 292 2.75 13.12 -5.17
N ALA A 293 2.06 12.12 -4.63
CA ALA A 293 1.10 11.33 -5.39
C ALA A 293 -0.07 12.18 -5.90
N VAL A 294 -0.62 13.05 -5.05
CA VAL A 294 -1.71 13.97 -5.42
C VAL A 294 -1.23 14.98 -6.46
N LEU A 295 -0.06 15.57 -6.28
CA LEU A 295 0.50 16.52 -7.24
C LEU A 295 0.73 15.86 -8.62
N TYR A 296 1.32 14.66 -8.67
CA TYR A 296 1.54 13.95 -9.93
C TYR A 296 0.23 13.65 -10.66
N GLY A 297 -0.79 13.19 -9.90
CA GLY A 297 -2.11 12.92 -10.45
C GLY A 297 -2.77 14.18 -10.98
N LEU A 298 -2.82 15.23 -10.17
CA LEU A 298 -3.46 16.50 -10.54
C LEU A 298 -2.80 17.15 -11.76
N PHE A 299 -1.46 17.24 -11.80
CA PHE A 299 -0.76 17.83 -12.96
C PHE A 299 -1.03 17.03 -14.25
N THR A 300 -1.05 15.69 -14.16
CA THR A 300 -1.35 14.86 -15.33
C THR A 300 -2.80 15.01 -15.78
N MET A 301 -3.75 15.09 -14.82
CA MET A 301 -5.17 15.32 -15.12
C MET A 301 -5.39 16.69 -15.76
N ILE A 302 -4.80 17.74 -15.20
CA ILE A 302 -4.87 19.10 -15.76
C ILE A 302 -4.32 19.10 -17.19
N GLY A 303 -3.19 18.45 -17.43
CA GLY A 303 -2.61 18.34 -18.76
C GLY A 303 -3.45 17.57 -19.78
N GLY A 304 -4.26 16.63 -19.31
CA GLY A 304 -5.22 15.92 -20.15
C GLY A 304 -6.47 16.74 -20.49
N VAL A 305 -6.90 17.59 -19.56
CA VAL A 305 -8.18 18.33 -19.66
C VAL A 305 -7.99 19.73 -20.25
N LEU A 306 -6.90 20.41 -19.92
CA LEU A 306 -6.66 21.80 -20.34
C LEU A 306 -6.76 22.03 -21.85
N PRO A 307 -6.22 21.14 -22.73
CA PRO A 307 -6.34 21.30 -24.18
C PRO A 307 -7.79 21.28 -24.67
N THR A 308 -8.65 20.49 -24.02
CA THR A 308 -10.06 20.36 -24.40
C THR A 308 -10.87 21.60 -24.05
N PHE A 309 -10.56 22.27 -22.93
CA PHE A 309 -11.26 23.49 -22.50
C PHE A 309 -10.71 24.76 -23.17
N ALA A 310 -9.41 24.83 -23.42
CA ALA A 310 -8.77 26.01 -24.00
C ALA A 310 -8.89 26.09 -25.52
N GLY A 311 -9.46 25.07 -26.19
CA GLY A 311 -9.55 25.03 -27.66
C GLY A 311 -8.20 24.98 -28.35
N ILE A 312 -7.12 24.72 -27.60
CA ILE A 312 -5.75 24.66 -28.14
C ILE A 312 -5.50 23.24 -28.66
N PRO A 313 -5.12 23.05 -29.93
CA PRO A 313 -4.89 21.71 -30.48
C PRO A 313 -3.57 21.10 -29.99
N ILE A 314 -3.39 20.99 -28.69
CA ILE A 314 -2.26 20.27 -28.10
C ILE A 314 -2.60 18.77 -28.12
N LYS A 315 -2.24 18.10 -29.21
CA LYS A 315 -2.53 16.66 -29.42
C LYS A 315 -1.96 15.72 -28.34
N HIS A 316 -1.11 16.19 -27.42
CA HIS A 316 -0.40 15.36 -26.45
C HIS A 316 -0.18 16.04 -25.09
N GLY A 317 -1.12 16.86 -24.61
CA GLY A 317 -0.95 17.61 -23.37
C GLY A 317 -0.62 16.75 -22.14
N ALA A 318 -1.35 15.66 -21.93
CA ALA A 318 -1.08 14.71 -20.85
C ALA A 318 0.30 14.06 -20.95
N LYS A 319 0.72 13.65 -22.17
CA LYS A 319 2.04 13.01 -22.40
C LYS A 319 3.19 13.99 -22.17
N SER A 320 3.04 15.24 -22.56
CA SER A 320 4.06 16.28 -22.33
C SER A 320 4.26 16.53 -20.83
N ILE A 321 3.19 16.59 -20.06
CA ILE A 321 3.25 16.72 -18.59
C ILE A 321 3.84 15.47 -17.95
N MET A 322 3.46 14.27 -18.37
CA MET A 322 4.08 13.05 -17.89
C MET A 322 5.59 13.00 -18.18
N GLY A 323 6.04 13.49 -19.36
CA GLY A 323 7.46 13.64 -19.66
C GLY A 323 8.19 14.60 -18.71
N LEU A 324 7.56 15.73 -18.35
CA LEU A 324 8.10 16.64 -17.36
C LEU A 324 8.15 16.02 -15.95
N LEU A 325 7.10 15.34 -15.56
CA LEU A 325 7.05 14.64 -14.27
C LEU A 325 8.10 13.53 -14.18
N LEU A 326 8.39 12.86 -15.28
CA LEU A 326 9.47 11.86 -15.36
C LEU A 326 10.84 12.48 -15.06
N ILE A 327 11.13 13.67 -15.59
CA ILE A 327 12.37 14.39 -15.29
C ILE A 327 12.39 14.81 -13.82
N VAL A 328 11.31 15.38 -13.31
CA VAL A 328 11.20 15.82 -11.91
C VAL A 328 11.37 14.65 -10.94
N SER A 329 10.70 13.53 -11.20
CA SER A 329 10.83 12.33 -10.36
C SER A 329 12.24 11.72 -10.43
N GLY A 330 12.88 11.74 -11.61
CA GLY A 330 14.26 11.30 -11.79
C GLY A 330 15.26 12.17 -11.01
N VAL A 331 15.10 13.48 -11.04
CA VAL A 331 15.90 14.40 -10.23
C VAL A 331 15.67 14.17 -8.73
N ALA A 332 14.42 13.98 -8.31
CA ALA A 332 14.08 13.67 -6.93
C ALA A 332 14.72 12.34 -6.46
N ALA A 333 14.74 11.31 -7.32
CA ALA A 333 15.40 10.04 -7.04
C ALA A 333 16.93 10.22 -6.86
N ALA A 334 17.57 10.95 -7.76
CA ALA A 334 19.00 11.24 -7.67
C ALA A 334 19.34 12.01 -6.38
N LEU A 335 18.57 13.05 -6.06
CA LEU A 335 18.74 13.82 -4.82
C LEU A 335 18.51 12.97 -3.59
N GLY A 336 17.50 12.12 -3.57
CA GLY A 336 17.21 11.19 -2.48
C GLY A 336 18.38 10.25 -2.21
N LEU A 337 18.94 9.62 -3.26
CA LEU A 337 20.12 8.76 -3.16
C LEU A 337 21.34 9.51 -2.64
N VAL A 338 21.60 10.71 -3.15
CA VAL A 338 22.70 11.55 -2.67
C VAL A 338 22.54 11.86 -1.17
N LEU A 339 21.33 12.26 -0.75
CA LEU A 339 21.04 12.54 0.66
C LEU A 339 21.22 11.31 1.55
N LEU A 340 20.84 10.11 1.07
CA LEU A 340 20.99 8.87 1.82
C LEU A 340 22.47 8.52 2.03
N PHE A 341 23.27 8.52 0.96
CA PHE A 341 24.66 8.01 1.02
C PHE A 341 25.68 9.06 1.43
N VAL A 342 25.44 10.36 1.19
CA VAL A 342 26.32 11.43 1.65
C VAL A 342 26.32 11.49 3.17
N LYS A 343 27.53 11.49 3.76
CA LYS A 343 27.78 11.51 5.22
C LYS A 343 27.15 10.32 6.00
N LEU A 344 26.82 9.20 5.33
CA LEU A 344 26.22 8.02 5.94
C LEU A 344 27.10 7.48 7.09
N ASN A 345 28.38 7.27 6.84
CA ASN A 345 29.31 6.77 7.86
C ASN A 345 29.36 7.68 9.10
N LYS A 346 29.35 9.01 8.90
CA LYS A 346 29.33 9.98 10.01
C LYS A 346 28.03 9.89 10.81
N ARG A 347 26.88 9.65 10.15
CA ARG A 347 25.59 9.47 10.82
C ARG A 347 25.55 8.16 11.61
N TYR A 348 25.96 7.04 11.01
CA TYR A 348 25.99 5.75 11.68
C TYR A 348 26.90 5.73 12.89
N ASN A 349 28.06 6.39 12.84
CA ASN A 349 28.97 6.48 13.98
C ASN A 349 28.37 7.27 15.16
N LYS A 350 27.50 8.25 14.89
CA LYS A 350 26.81 9.03 15.94
C LYS A 350 25.64 8.30 16.61
N LEU A 351 25.10 7.26 15.94
CA LEU A 351 24.06 6.45 16.53
C LEU A 351 24.66 5.63 17.67
N TYR A 352 24.08 5.72 18.85
CA TYR A 352 24.57 5.02 20.06
C TYR A 352 25.83 5.63 20.71
N GLN A 353 26.12 6.88 20.52
CA GLN A 353 26.91 7.67 21.47
C GLN A 353 25.96 8.36 22.47
#